data_3498e8a71f2052027781b4c4a9c47946
#
_entry.id   3498e8a71f2052027781b4c4a9c47946
#
_cell.length_a   1.000
_cell.length_b   1.000
_cell.length_c   1.000
_cell.angle_alpha   90.00
_cell.angle_beta   90.00
_cell.angle_gamma   90.00
#
_symmetry.space_group_name_H-M   'P 1'
#
loop_
_entity.id
_entity.type
_entity.pdbx_description
1 polymer ?
#
loop_
_entity_poly.entity_id
_entity_poly.type
_entity_poly.pdbx_seq_one_letter_code
_entity_poly.pdbx_strand_id
1 'polypeptide(L)'
;VPFIDDKGELIQPDDATKPNAIKFERFIFDALPLAEKTLIVEGNREREFNPVKNKSGADSADTSRAALNRIGREWLQMAGVTVSEDQSIEIRPLDALDAQELTTKLADGTLTVAKLTSPQ
;
A
#
# COMPACT_ATOMS: atom_id res chain seq x y z
N VAL A 1 19.73 7.36 17.16
CA VAL A 1 20.48 7.68 15.93
C VAL A 1 21.88 8.18 16.29
N PRO A 2 22.89 7.97 15.42
CA PRO A 2 24.18 8.62 15.58
C PRO A 2 24.04 10.15 15.62
N PHE A 3 24.87 10.83 16.37
CA PHE A 3 24.85 12.29 16.49
C PHE A 3 26.26 12.86 16.58
N ILE A 4 26.42 14.15 16.32
CA ILE A 4 27.66 14.86 16.48
C ILE A 4 27.65 15.52 17.86
N ASP A 5 28.71 15.31 18.64
CA ASP A 5 28.89 15.93 19.96
C ASP A 5 29.41 17.38 19.89
N ASP A 6 29.58 18.02 21.04
CA ASP A 6 30.06 19.39 21.14
C ASP A 6 31.51 19.56 20.65
N LYS A 7 32.24 18.46 20.47
CA LYS A 7 33.62 18.44 19.95
C LYS A 7 33.68 18.18 18.44
N GLY A 8 32.52 17.93 17.83
CA GLY A 8 32.39 17.60 16.40
C GLY A 8 32.66 16.15 16.08
N GLU A 9 32.65 15.23 17.05
CA GLU A 9 32.89 13.82 16.87
C GLU A 9 31.54 13.07 16.66
N LEU A 10 31.57 12.06 15.77
CA LEU A 10 30.43 11.21 15.53
C LEU A 10 30.27 10.17 16.65
N ILE A 11 29.24 10.30 17.45
CA ILE A 11 28.92 9.41 18.55
C ILE A 11 27.85 8.41 18.11
N GLN A 12 28.12 7.12 18.34
CA GLN A 12 27.13 6.05 18.22
C GLN A 12 26.46 5.85 19.60
N PRO A 13 25.12 5.81 19.69
CA PRO A 13 24.47 5.58 20.97
C PRO A 13 24.72 4.14 21.44
N ASP A 14 25.04 3.98 22.72
CA ASP A 14 25.23 2.67 23.37
C ASP A 14 23.95 1.82 23.36
N ASP A 15 22.80 2.47 23.40
CA ASP A 15 21.48 1.85 23.37
C ASP A 15 20.64 2.43 22.23
N ALA A 16 20.61 1.68 21.11
CA ALA A 16 19.83 2.07 19.92
C ALA A 16 18.30 1.99 20.12
N THR A 17 17.84 1.44 21.24
CA THR A 17 16.40 1.32 21.55
C THR A 17 15.85 2.55 22.26
N LYS A 18 16.72 3.36 22.89
CA LYS A 18 16.31 4.59 23.56
C LYS A 18 16.23 5.76 22.60
N PRO A 19 15.14 6.53 22.62
CA PRO A 19 15.06 7.78 21.84
C PRO A 19 16.12 8.77 22.31
N ASN A 20 16.93 9.28 21.36
CA ASN A 20 17.98 10.25 21.62
C ASN A 20 17.95 11.46 20.69
N ALA A 21 16.86 11.60 19.92
CA ALA A 21 16.68 12.72 19.00
C ALA A 21 15.19 13.06 18.83
N ILE A 22 14.93 14.31 18.46
CA ILE A 22 13.61 14.78 18.05
C ILE A 22 13.61 14.89 16.54
N LYS A 23 12.64 14.21 15.87
CA LYS A 23 12.42 14.32 14.45
C LYS A 23 11.28 15.29 14.18
N PHE A 24 11.56 16.34 13.41
CA PHE A 24 10.54 17.28 12.96
C PHE A 24 10.00 16.84 11.60
N GLU A 25 8.69 16.78 11.47
CA GLU A 25 8.00 16.47 10.22
C GLU A 25 6.93 17.51 9.94
N ARG A 26 6.68 17.79 8.65
CA ARG A 26 5.52 18.56 8.22
C ARG A 26 4.41 17.57 7.88
N PHE A 27 3.22 17.79 8.42
CA PHE A 27 2.05 17.00 8.12
C PHE A 27 1.10 17.77 7.22
N ILE A 28 0.50 17.09 6.26
CA ILE A 28 -0.55 17.67 5.41
C ILE A 28 -1.75 18.17 6.23
N PHE A 29 -1.97 17.59 7.40
CA PHE A 29 -3.02 18.01 8.33
C PHE A 29 -2.85 19.44 8.84
N ASP A 30 -1.64 19.98 8.86
CA ASP A 30 -1.37 21.38 9.21
C ASP A 30 -1.98 22.37 8.19
N ALA A 31 -2.35 21.88 7.01
CA ALA A 31 -3.02 22.66 5.98
C ALA A 31 -4.55 22.74 6.20
N LEU A 32 -5.15 21.85 6.99
CA LEU A 32 -6.60 21.83 7.21
C LEU A 32 -7.17 23.16 7.79
N PRO A 33 -6.51 23.81 8.78
CA PRO A 33 -6.98 25.09 9.29
C PRO A 33 -6.92 26.24 8.28
N LEU A 34 -6.16 26.08 7.18
CA LEU A 34 -6.01 27.09 6.13
C LEU A 34 -7.10 26.98 5.06
N ALA A 35 -7.87 25.89 5.05
CA ALA A 35 -8.93 25.67 4.09
C ALA A 35 -10.24 26.30 4.56
N GLU A 36 -10.94 26.98 3.65
CA GLU A 36 -12.29 27.54 3.94
C GLU A 36 -13.33 26.42 4.15
N LYS A 37 -13.15 25.29 3.48
CA LYS A 37 -14.03 24.12 3.57
C LYS A 37 -13.18 22.85 3.52
N THR A 38 -13.54 21.89 4.36
CA THR A 38 -12.93 20.55 4.39
C THR A 38 -13.99 19.48 4.22
N LEU A 39 -13.68 18.44 3.45
CA LEU A 39 -14.49 17.23 3.35
C LEU A 39 -13.68 16.08 3.94
N ILE A 40 -14.27 15.40 4.91
CA ILE A 40 -13.70 14.18 5.49
C ILE A 40 -14.48 13.00 4.91
N VAL A 41 -13.76 12.08 4.28
CA VAL A 41 -14.31 10.85 3.72
C VAL A 41 -13.74 9.68 4.51
N GLU A 42 -14.63 8.85 5.06
CA GLU A 42 -14.24 7.61 5.71
C GLU A 42 -13.87 6.56 4.65
N GLY A 43 -12.65 6.05 4.71
CA GLY A 43 -12.16 4.97 3.84
C GLY A 43 -12.08 3.63 4.57
N ASN A 44 -12.08 2.54 3.82
CA ASN A 44 -11.80 1.22 4.37
C ASN A 44 -10.29 1.03 4.49
N ARG A 45 -9.77 1.06 5.74
CA ARG A 45 -8.34 0.98 6.01
C ARG A 45 -7.68 -0.26 5.39
N GLU A 46 -8.31 -1.42 5.44
CA GLU A 46 -7.74 -2.67 4.91
C GLU A 46 -7.59 -2.66 3.39
N ARG A 47 -8.43 -1.89 2.71
CA ARG A 47 -8.40 -1.76 1.25
C ARG A 47 -7.52 -0.61 0.77
N GLU A 48 -7.47 0.48 1.53
CA GLU A 48 -6.92 1.76 1.06
C GLU A 48 -5.59 2.13 1.69
N PHE A 49 -5.19 1.45 2.78
CA PHE A 49 -3.98 1.79 3.51
C PHE A 49 -3.09 0.57 3.77
N ASN A 50 -2.23 0.25 2.80
CA ASN A 50 -1.27 -0.85 2.85
C ASN A 50 0.15 -0.35 2.54
N PRO A 51 0.76 0.46 3.43
CA PRO A 51 2.05 1.08 3.18
C PRO A 51 3.20 0.08 3.26
N VAL A 52 4.33 0.42 2.62
CA VAL A 52 5.60 -0.29 2.78
C VAL A 52 6.54 0.59 3.59
N LYS A 53 6.70 0.30 4.87
CA LYS A 53 7.56 1.03 5.82
C LYS A 53 8.66 0.15 6.39
N ASN A 54 8.40 -1.15 6.52
CA ASN A 54 9.26 -2.11 7.18
C ASN A 54 9.83 -3.12 6.18
N LYS A 55 11.00 -3.66 6.50
CA LYS A 55 11.62 -4.73 5.71
C LYS A 55 10.78 -6.02 5.74
N SER A 56 10.14 -6.31 6.87
CA SER A 56 9.33 -7.51 7.10
C SER A 56 8.27 -7.26 8.17
N GLY A 57 7.30 -8.16 8.30
CA GLY A 57 6.19 -8.05 9.26
C GLY A 57 5.11 -7.06 8.79
N ALA A 58 4.49 -6.35 9.72
CA ALA A 58 3.47 -5.36 9.40
C ALA A 58 4.03 -4.21 8.54
N ASP A 59 3.19 -3.64 7.68
CA ASP A 59 3.55 -2.54 6.78
C ASP A 59 4.81 -2.85 5.93
N SER A 60 4.91 -4.07 5.42
CA SER A 60 6.02 -4.52 4.57
C SER A 60 5.57 -4.73 3.11
N ALA A 61 6.53 -4.99 2.23
CA ALA A 61 6.22 -5.34 0.85
C ALA A 61 5.33 -6.60 0.75
N ASP A 62 5.53 -7.57 1.64
CA ASP A 62 4.75 -8.80 1.64
C ASP A 62 3.31 -8.56 2.04
N THR A 63 3.05 -7.76 3.09
CA THR A 63 1.69 -7.40 3.49
C THR A 63 0.97 -6.55 2.45
N SER A 64 1.69 -5.65 1.76
CA SER A 64 1.14 -4.84 0.68
C SER A 64 0.77 -5.71 -0.54
N ARG A 65 1.65 -6.64 -0.96
CA ARG A 65 1.33 -7.60 -2.04
C ARG A 65 0.15 -8.50 -1.69
N ALA A 66 0.09 -9.01 -0.46
CA ALA A 66 -1.03 -9.83 0.00
C ALA A 66 -2.36 -9.07 -0.09
N ALA A 67 -2.37 -7.79 0.29
CA ALA A 67 -3.55 -6.94 0.19
C ALA A 67 -3.98 -6.72 -1.27
N LEU A 68 -3.04 -6.44 -2.18
CA LEU A 68 -3.34 -6.29 -3.62
C LEU A 68 -3.88 -7.60 -4.21
N ASN A 69 -3.28 -8.74 -3.87
CA ASN A 69 -3.76 -10.06 -4.30
C ASN A 69 -5.19 -10.32 -3.81
N ARG A 70 -5.49 -10.03 -2.56
CA ARG A 70 -6.83 -10.18 -1.99
C ARG A 70 -7.85 -9.33 -2.73
N ILE A 71 -7.55 -8.05 -2.95
CA ILE A 71 -8.44 -7.14 -3.69
C ILE A 71 -8.63 -7.64 -5.14
N GLY A 72 -7.57 -8.07 -5.80
CA GLY A 72 -7.65 -8.62 -7.15
C GLY A 72 -8.52 -9.89 -7.23
N ARG A 73 -8.43 -10.78 -6.23
CA ARG A 73 -9.31 -11.96 -6.13
C ARG A 73 -10.77 -11.57 -5.97
N GLU A 74 -11.05 -10.62 -5.08
CA GLU A 74 -12.41 -10.11 -4.88
C GLU A 74 -13.00 -9.58 -6.19
N TRP A 75 -12.23 -8.80 -6.94
CA TRP A 75 -12.68 -8.25 -8.23
C TRP A 75 -12.91 -9.33 -9.28
N LEU A 76 -12.03 -10.34 -9.36
CA LEU A 76 -12.21 -11.47 -10.28
C LEU A 76 -13.43 -12.32 -9.90
N GLN A 77 -13.67 -12.54 -8.60
CA GLN A 77 -14.87 -13.21 -8.12
C GLN A 77 -16.16 -12.46 -8.50
N MET A 78 -16.15 -11.12 -8.38
CA MET A 78 -17.27 -10.28 -8.83
C MET A 78 -17.52 -10.40 -10.34
N ALA A 79 -16.46 -10.62 -11.12
CA ALA A 79 -16.55 -10.90 -12.55
C ALA A 79 -16.89 -12.37 -12.87
N GLY A 80 -17.20 -13.21 -11.88
CA GLY A 80 -17.52 -14.62 -12.06
C GLY A 80 -16.31 -15.54 -12.32
N VAL A 81 -15.09 -15.04 -12.08
CA VAL A 81 -13.84 -15.77 -12.31
C VAL A 81 -13.29 -16.29 -10.98
N THR A 82 -13.02 -17.59 -10.89
CA THR A 82 -12.33 -18.21 -9.78
C THR A 82 -10.86 -18.44 -10.15
N VAL A 83 -9.94 -17.99 -9.32
CA VAL A 83 -8.49 -18.16 -9.49
C VAL A 83 -7.97 -19.00 -8.34
N SER A 84 -7.08 -19.97 -8.64
CA SER A 84 -6.46 -20.86 -7.66
C SER A 84 -5.62 -20.09 -6.66
N GLU A 85 -5.54 -20.58 -5.41
CA GLU A 85 -4.84 -19.88 -4.31
C GLU A 85 -3.33 -19.79 -4.51
N ASP A 86 -2.75 -20.71 -5.29
CA ASP A 86 -1.33 -20.74 -5.67
C ASP A 86 -0.96 -19.74 -6.79
N GLN A 87 -1.93 -19.00 -7.30
CA GLN A 87 -1.68 -17.97 -8.29
C GLN A 87 -1.67 -16.59 -7.66
N SER A 88 -0.68 -15.77 -7.98
CA SER A 88 -0.69 -14.34 -7.69
C SER A 88 -1.50 -13.57 -8.71
N ILE A 89 -2.13 -12.49 -8.26
CA ILE A 89 -2.95 -11.64 -9.10
C ILE A 89 -2.34 -10.25 -9.10
N GLU A 90 -2.16 -9.70 -10.30
CA GLU A 90 -1.71 -8.33 -10.50
C GLU A 90 -2.66 -7.63 -11.48
N ILE A 91 -3.41 -6.65 -10.99
CA ILE A 91 -4.28 -5.78 -11.78
C ILE A 91 -3.69 -4.38 -11.71
N ARG A 92 -3.11 -3.93 -12.82
CA ARG A 92 -2.52 -2.60 -12.91
C ARG A 92 -3.61 -1.57 -13.21
N PRO A 93 -3.41 -0.29 -12.89
CA PRO A 93 -4.35 0.78 -13.25
C PRO A 93 -4.66 0.87 -14.75
N LEU A 94 -3.75 0.41 -15.61
CA LEU A 94 -3.98 0.32 -17.07
C LEU A 94 -4.88 -0.87 -17.46
N ASP A 95 -4.97 -1.87 -16.61
CA ASP A 95 -5.83 -3.03 -16.86
C ASP A 95 -7.26 -2.72 -16.42
N ALA A 96 -7.46 -2.24 -15.19
CA ALA A 96 -8.76 -1.76 -14.70
C ALA A 96 -8.57 -0.87 -13.46
N LEU A 97 -9.43 0.12 -13.28
CA LEU A 97 -9.45 1.03 -12.13
C LEU A 97 -10.39 0.54 -11.02
N ASP A 98 -11.37 -0.29 -11.36
CA ASP A 98 -12.33 -0.88 -10.43
C ASP A 98 -12.85 -2.24 -10.91
N ALA A 99 -13.64 -2.89 -10.06
CA ALA A 99 -14.22 -4.21 -10.36
C ALA A 99 -15.21 -4.19 -11.54
N GLN A 100 -15.90 -3.07 -11.76
CA GLN A 100 -16.87 -2.96 -12.85
C GLN A 100 -16.17 -2.87 -14.20
N GLU A 101 -15.11 -2.05 -14.29
CA GLU A 101 -14.28 -1.95 -15.48
C GLU A 101 -13.60 -3.29 -15.80
N LEU A 102 -13.06 -3.96 -14.76
CA LEU A 102 -12.49 -5.29 -14.89
C LEU A 102 -13.49 -6.28 -15.48
N THR A 103 -14.70 -6.33 -14.92
CA THR A 103 -15.78 -7.22 -15.39
C THR A 103 -16.12 -6.96 -16.85
N THR A 104 -16.26 -5.70 -17.23
CA THR A 104 -16.57 -5.29 -18.61
C THR A 104 -15.48 -5.73 -19.58
N LYS A 105 -14.21 -5.45 -19.26
CA LYS A 105 -13.05 -5.80 -20.12
C LYS A 105 -12.83 -7.32 -20.24
N LEU A 106 -13.15 -8.09 -19.21
CA LEU A 106 -13.13 -9.55 -19.30
C LEU A 106 -14.26 -10.08 -20.16
N ALA A 107 -15.45 -9.51 -20.05
CA ALA A 107 -16.62 -9.93 -20.82
C ALA A 107 -16.50 -9.64 -22.32
N ASP A 108 -15.91 -8.50 -22.70
CA ASP A 108 -15.72 -8.13 -24.11
C ASP A 108 -14.42 -8.67 -24.73
N GLY A 109 -13.58 -9.37 -23.94
CA GLY A 109 -12.33 -9.97 -24.38
C GLY A 109 -11.15 -8.99 -24.55
N THR A 110 -11.30 -7.72 -24.17
CA THR A 110 -10.23 -6.72 -24.20
C THR A 110 -9.12 -7.08 -23.19
N LEU A 111 -9.49 -7.76 -22.10
CA LEU A 111 -8.58 -8.26 -21.08
C LEU A 111 -8.80 -9.76 -20.88
N THR A 112 -7.74 -10.49 -20.55
CA THR A 112 -7.83 -11.93 -20.28
C THR A 112 -7.26 -12.23 -18.88
N VAL A 113 -7.82 -13.24 -18.21
CA VAL A 113 -7.38 -13.67 -16.89
C VAL A 113 -5.90 -14.05 -16.89
N ALA A 114 -5.41 -14.68 -17.95
CA ALA A 114 -4.02 -15.08 -18.10
C ALA A 114 -3.01 -13.92 -18.06
N LYS A 115 -3.45 -12.68 -18.36
CA LYS A 115 -2.60 -11.49 -18.22
C LYS A 115 -2.52 -10.97 -16.77
N LEU A 116 -3.46 -11.38 -15.93
CA LEU A 116 -3.63 -10.89 -14.57
C LEU A 116 -3.10 -11.89 -13.53
N THR A 117 -2.76 -13.10 -13.94
CA THR A 117 -2.35 -14.17 -13.04
C THR A 117 -0.98 -14.71 -13.42
N SER A 118 -0.19 -15.03 -12.39
CA SER A 118 1.09 -15.73 -12.55
C SER A 118 1.25 -16.75 -11.43
N PRO A 119 2.03 -17.84 -11.64
CA PRO A 119 2.40 -18.74 -10.54
C PRO A 119 3.14 -17.97 -9.45
N GLN A 120 2.90 -18.33 -8.19
CA GLN A 120 3.65 -17.79 -7.04
C GLN A 120 5.03 -18.44 -6.94
#